data_268663cce2005fefc6f3d2dff78843a3
#
_entry.id   268663cce2005fefc6f3d2dff78843a3
#
_cell.length_a   1.000
_cell.length_b   1.000
_cell.length_c   1.000
_cell.angle_alpha   90.00
_cell.angle_beta   90.00
_cell.angle_gamma   90.00
#
_symmetry.space_group_name_H-M   'P 1'
#
loop_
_entity.id
_entity.type
_entity.pdbx_description
1 polymer ?
#
loop_
_entity_poly.entity_id
_entity_poly.type
_entity_poly.pdbx_seq_one_letter_code
_entity_poly.pdbx_strand_id
1 'polypeptide(L)'
;MDTHLVSSKYAVKTLEKALRIYTPSLHEKALADFLADRCDDLGFKDIHQDEVGNLIAIKGSGEPRIMLCGYMDVVPGRIKVRKEGDYLFGRGASDAKSPLIAMLFAASSIQ
;
A
#
# COMPACT_ATOMS: atom_id res chain seq x y z
N MET A 1 -11.22 -15.30 17.20
CA MET A 1 -10.10 -15.01 16.29
C MET A 1 -10.62 -14.78 14.89
N ASP A 2 -10.24 -13.69 14.31
CA ASP A 2 -10.67 -13.35 12.98
C ASP A 2 -9.81 -14.09 11.94
N THR A 3 -10.45 -14.98 11.18
CA THR A 3 -9.76 -15.77 10.15
C THR A 3 -9.52 -14.98 8.86
N HIS A 4 -10.01 -13.74 8.81
CA HIS A 4 -9.89 -12.92 7.61
C HIS A 4 -8.66 -12.01 7.62
N LEU A 5 -7.92 -11.99 8.75
CA LEU A 5 -6.70 -11.19 8.84
C LEU A 5 -5.62 -11.81 7.97
N VAL A 6 -5.01 -10.97 7.15
CA VAL A 6 -3.89 -11.38 6.31
C VAL A 6 -2.65 -11.55 7.17
N SER A 7 -1.80 -12.50 6.80
CA SER A 7 -0.55 -12.75 7.50
C SER A 7 0.34 -11.51 7.53
N SER A 8 0.91 -11.22 8.70
CA SER A 8 1.86 -10.10 8.84
C SER A 8 3.08 -10.28 7.96
N LYS A 9 3.47 -11.51 7.69
CA LYS A 9 4.59 -11.82 6.78
C LYS A 9 4.29 -11.32 5.36
N TYR A 10 3.06 -11.51 4.89
CA TYR A 10 2.65 -11.02 3.58
C TYR A 10 2.64 -9.48 3.54
N ALA A 11 2.16 -8.85 4.61
CA ALA A 11 2.15 -7.40 4.70
C ALA A 11 3.57 -6.83 4.67
N VAL A 12 4.51 -7.42 5.41
CA VAL A 12 5.90 -6.97 5.41
C VAL A 12 6.54 -7.15 4.04
N LYS A 13 6.28 -8.27 3.37
CA LYS A 13 6.78 -8.48 2.00
C LYS A 13 6.22 -7.46 1.03
N THR A 14 4.95 -7.11 1.18
CA THR A 14 4.33 -6.09 0.33
C THR A 14 5.00 -4.74 0.56
N LEU A 15 5.26 -4.38 1.82
CA LEU A 15 5.97 -3.15 2.13
C LEU A 15 7.39 -3.14 1.53
N GLU A 16 8.13 -4.23 1.67
CA GLU A 16 9.47 -4.32 1.12
C GLU A 16 9.47 -4.12 -0.39
N LYS A 17 8.54 -4.76 -1.09
CA LYS A 17 8.40 -4.58 -2.54
C LYS A 17 8.00 -3.15 -2.91
N ALA A 18 7.10 -2.55 -2.13
CA ALA A 18 6.70 -1.17 -2.36
C ALA A 18 7.88 -0.20 -2.18
N LEU A 19 8.74 -0.45 -1.19
CA LEU A 19 9.92 0.37 -0.97
C LEU A 19 10.91 0.29 -2.14
N ARG A 20 11.01 -0.87 -2.80
CA ARG A 20 11.90 -1.05 -3.95
C ARG A 20 11.41 -0.34 -5.20
N ILE A 21 10.16 0.09 -5.23
CA ILE A 21 9.61 0.90 -6.31
C ILE A 21 9.82 2.36 -5.93
N TYR A 22 10.79 3.02 -6.56
CA TYR A 22 11.12 4.41 -6.26
C TYR A 22 10.06 5.33 -6.87
N THR A 23 9.43 6.18 -6.02
CA THR A 23 8.29 7.00 -6.43
C THR A 23 8.46 8.46 -6.04
N PRO A 24 9.41 9.20 -6.62
CA PRO A 24 9.43 10.64 -6.41
C PRO A 24 8.14 11.24 -6.97
N SER A 25 7.76 12.42 -6.47
CA SER A 25 6.49 13.07 -6.85
C SER A 25 6.33 13.12 -8.36
N LEU A 26 5.13 12.80 -8.85
CA LEU A 26 4.73 12.70 -10.25
C LEU A 26 5.23 11.43 -10.96
N HIS A 27 5.88 10.53 -10.25
CA HIS A 27 6.41 9.26 -10.80
C HIS A 27 5.92 8.07 -9.98
N GLU A 28 4.61 8.05 -9.64
CA GLU A 28 4.04 7.03 -8.76
C GLU A 28 3.42 5.84 -9.50
N LYS A 29 3.37 5.87 -10.84
CA LYS A 29 2.58 4.90 -11.62
C LYS A 29 2.94 3.44 -11.32
N ALA A 30 4.21 3.12 -11.25
CA ALA A 30 4.64 1.73 -11.01
C ALA A 30 4.15 1.23 -9.64
N LEU A 31 4.16 2.09 -8.63
CA LEU A 31 3.64 1.72 -7.32
C LEU A 31 2.12 1.58 -7.35
N ALA A 32 1.42 2.49 -8.05
CA ALA A 32 -0.02 2.39 -8.19
C ALA A 32 -0.41 1.07 -8.86
N ASP A 33 0.30 0.67 -9.91
CA ASP A 33 0.05 -0.59 -10.60
C ASP A 33 0.31 -1.78 -9.66
N PHE A 34 1.39 -1.75 -8.92
CA PHE A 34 1.72 -2.80 -7.95
C PHE A 34 0.63 -2.92 -6.88
N LEU A 35 0.20 -1.79 -6.32
CA LEU A 35 -0.81 -1.79 -5.27
C LEU A 35 -2.19 -2.18 -5.81
N ALA A 36 -2.50 -1.85 -7.08
CA ALA A 36 -3.74 -2.31 -7.70
C ALA A 36 -3.78 -3.84 -7.74
N ASP A 37 -2.67 -4.48 -8.10
CA ASP A 37 -2.59 -5.94 -8.08
C ASP A 37 -2.78 -6.49 -6.67
N ARG A 38 -2.23 -5.84 -5.67
CA ARG A 38 -2.41 -6.26 -4.28
C ARG A 38 -3.84 -6.09 -3.82
N CYS A 39 -4.51 -5.01 -4.23
CA CYS A 39 -5.92 -4.81 -3.94
C CYS A 39 -6.77 -5.94 -4.53
N ASP A 40 -6.46 -6.35 -5.77
CA ASP A 40 -7.18 -7.45 -6.39
C ASP A 40 -6.97 -8.74 -5.60
N ASP A 41 -5.72 -9.06 -5.27
CA ASP A 41 -5.40 -10.24 -4.47
C ASP A 41 -6.11 -10.25 -3.12
N LEU A 42 -6.33 -9.09 -2.53
CA LEU A 42 -6.94 -8.95 -1.21
C LEU A 42 -8.47 -8.81 -1.26
N GLY A 43 -9.07 -8.95 -2.45
CA GLY A 43 -10.51 -8.96 -2.59
C GLY A 43 -11.17 -7.59 -2.62
N PHE A 44 -10.43 -6.55 -2.93
CA PHE A 44 -11.02 -5.23 -3.16
C PHE A 44 -11.78 -5.22 -4.48
N LYS A 45 -12.71 -4.31 -4.61
CA LYS A 45 -13.51 -4.10 -5.83
C LYS A 45 -13.38 -2.67 -6.31
N ASP A 46 -13.85 -2.41 -7.53
CA ASP A 46 -13.84 -1.10 -8.16
C ASP A 46 -12.45 -0.48 -8.14
N ILE A 47 -11.45 -1.30 -8.42
CA ILE A 47 -10.04 -0.91 -8.41
C ILE A 47 -9.77 -0.12 -9.68
N HIS A 48 -9.34 1.13 -9.53
CA HIS A 48 -9.04 1.97 -10.70
C HIS A 48 -8.08 3.08 -10.34
N GLN A 49 -7.47 3.64 -11.36
CA GLN A 49 -6.64 4.84 -11.25
C GLN A 49 -7.37 5.97 -11.97
N ASP A 50 -7.44 7.14 -11.33
CA ASP A 50 -8.10 8.28 -11.96
C ASP A 50 -7.15 9.01 -12.91
N GLU A 51 -7.61 10.12 -13.50
CA GLU A 51 -6.86 10.85 -14.52
C GLU A 51 -5.58 11.49 -14.02
N VAL A 52 -5.43 11.67 -12.71
CA VAL A 52 -4.21 12.21 -12.11
C VAL A 52 -3.35 11.14 -11.43
N GLY A 53 -3.76 9.86 -11.55
CA GLY A 53 -2.96 8.75 -11.08
C GLY A 53 -3.25 8.27 -9.66
N ASN A 54 -4.31 8.77 -9.02
CA ASN A 54 -4.71 8.25 -7.72
C ASN A 54 -5.24 6.83 -7.85
N LEU A 55 -4.81 5.94 -7.00
CA LEU A 55 -5.36 4.59 -6.94
C LEU A 55 -6.52 4.57 -5.96
N ILE A 56 -7.66 4.08 -6.40
CA ILE A 56 -8.89 4.01 -5.62
C ILE A 56 -9.38 2.55 -5.63
N ALA A 57 -9.75 2.04 -4.47
CA ALA A 57 -10.27 0.70 -4.34
C ALA A 57 -11.25 0.65 -3.17
N ILE A 58 -12.23 -0.26 -3.25
CA ILE A 58 -13.29 -0.37 -2.26
C ILE A 58 -13.28 -1.78 -1.67
N LYS A 59 -13.43 -1.86 -0.37
CA LYS A 59 -13.57 -3.15 0.33
C LYS A 59 -14.85 -3.14 1.15
N GLY A 60 -15.66 -4.18 0.99
CA GLY A 60 -16.94 -4.28 1.71
C GLY A 60 -18.06 -3.51 1.02
N SER A 61 -19.18 -3.36 1.73
CA SER A 61 -20.38 -2.70 1.21
C SER A 61 -21.19 -2.12 2.37
N GLY A 62 -22.14 -1.24 2.04
CA GLY A 62 -23.06 -0.67 3.01
C GLY A 62 -22.63 0.68 3.53
N GLU A 63 -23.31 1.10 4.58
CA GLU A 63 -23.09 2.42 5.20
C GLU A 63 -22.84 2.23 6.70
N PRO A 64 -22.07 3.12 7.34
CA PRO A 64 -21.38 4.26 6.73
C PRO A 64 -20.14 3.83 5.94
N ARG A 65 -19.66 4.72 5.07
CA ARG A 65 -18.40 4.54 4.35
C ARG A 65 -17.29 5.28 5.07
N ILE A 66 -16.12 4.64 5.13
CA ILE A 66 -14.93 5.24 5.73
C ILE A 66 -13.87 5.32 4.63
N MET A 67 -13.28 6.50 4.47
CA MET A 67 -12.19 6.69 3.52
C MET A 67 -10.87 6.70 4.26
N LEU A 68 -9.96 5.82 3.85
CA LEU A 68 -8.57 5.85 4.27
C LEU A 68 -7.77 6.45 3.11
N CYS A 69 -7.06 7.53 3.38
CA CYS A 69 -6.35 8.28 2.35
C CYS A 69 -4.88 8.43 2.74
N GLY A 70 -4.01 8.05 1.85
CA GLY A 70 -2.56 8.20 2.03
C GLY A 70 -1.93 8.65 0.74
N TYR A 71 -0.61 8.65 0.67
CA TYR A 71 0.08 9.04 -0.55
C TYR A 71 1.21 8.07 -0.87
N MET A 72 1.55 8.01 -2.16
CA MET A 72 2.51 7.05 -2.69
C MET A 72 3.87 7.66 -2.97
N ASP A 73 3.95 8.98 -3.07
CA ASP A 73 5.20 9.63 -3.44
C ASP A 73 6.15 9.74 -2.25
N VAL A 74 7.41 9.93 -2.58
CA VAL A 74 8.48 10.15 -1.60
C VAL A 74 9.30 11.36 -2.03
N VAL A 75 10.01 11.95 -1.06
CA VAL A 75 10.97 13.02 -1.38
C VAL A 75 12.09 12.43 -2.26
N PRO A 76 12.73 13.25 -3.11
CA PRO A 76 13.80 12.76 -3.98
C PRO A 76 14.98 12.20 -3.20
N GLY A 77 15.65 11.25 -3.80
CA GLY A 77 16.84 10.62 -3.25
C GLY A 77 16.60 9.17 -2.89
N ARG A 78 17.34 8.28 -3.52
CA ARG A 78 17.22 6.85 -3.26
C ARG A 78 17.93 6.47 -1.97
N ILE A 79 17.31 5.58 -1.21
CA ILE A 79 17.94 4.88 -0.09
C ILE A 79 17.85 3.40 -0.41
N LYS A 80 18.99 2.70 -0.37
CA LYS A 80 19.00 1.27 -0.65
C LYS A 80 18.07 0.55 0.32
N VAL A 81 17.15 -0.24 -0.23
CA VAL A 81 16.24 -1.02 0.59
C VAL A 81 17.00 -2.21 1.17
N ARG A 82 16.91 -2.36 2.49
CA ARG A 82 17.54 -3.50 3.17
C ARG A 82 16.75 -3.84 4.43
N LYS A 83 16.85 -5.09 4.80
CA LYS A 83 16.21 -5.61 6.01
C LYS A 83 17.30 -6.07 6.97
N GLU A 84 17.26 -5.58 8.22
CA GLU A 84 18.19 -5.97 9.27
C GLU A 84 17.39 -6.31 10.52
N GLY A 85 17.29 -7.60 10.85
CA GLY A 85 16.47 -8.04 11.97
C GLY A 85 15.02 -7.63 11.78
N ASP A 86 14.50 -6.85 12.72
CA ASP A 86 13.12 -6.37 12.68
C ASP A 86 12.99 -5.00 12.03
N TYR A 87 14.06 -4.51 11.40
CA TYR A 87 14.06 -3.18 10.79
C TYR A 87 14.11 -3.28 9.27
N LEU A 88 13.35 -2.40 8.62
CA LEU A 88 13.30 -2.29 7.17
C LEU A 88 13.66 -0.86 6.80
N PHE A 89 14.69 -0.70 5.96
CA PHE A 89 15.22 0.61 5.56
C PHE A 89 14.91 0.88 4.09
N GLY A 90 14.58 2.12 3.78
CA GLY A 90 14.31 2.55 2.41
C GLY A 90 13.68 3.92 2.40
N ARG A 91 13.72 4.59 1.25
CA ARG A 91 13.05 5.89 1.10
C ARG A 91 11.54 5.69 1.19
N GLY A 92 10.90 6.39 2.12
CA GLY A 92 9.48 6.25 2.36
C GLY A 92 9.12 5.18 3.38
N ALA A 93 10.09 4.54 4.02
CA ALA A 93 9.82 3.48 5.00
C ALA A 93 8.92 3.97 6.13
N SER A 94 9.12 5.20 6.61
CA SER A 94 8.24 5.81 7.60
C SER A 94 7.25 6.80 6.98
N ASP A 95 7.67 7.55 5.98
CA ASP A 95 6.87 8.63 5.39
C ASP A 95 6.80 8.42 3.87
N ALA A 96 5.76 7.82 3.37
CA ALA A 96 4.66 7.26 4.19
C ALA A 96 4.22 5.90 3.65
N LYS A 97 5.15 5.10 3.07
CA LYS A 97 4.78 3.79 2.51
C LYS A 97 4.36 2.80 3.60
N SER A 98 4.99 2.85 4.77
CA SER A 98 4.58 1.99 5.87
C SER A 98 3.15 2.27 6.33
N PRO A 99 2.77 3.53 6.63
CA PRO A 99 1.36 3.82 6.92
C PRO A 99 0.42 3.46 5.78
N LEU A 100 0.83 3.67 4.53
CA LEU A 100 0.01 3.34 3.37
C LEU A 100 -0.30 1.84 3.31
N ILE A 101 0.72 1.01 3.48
CA ILE A 101 0.55 -0.44 3.48
C ILE A 101 -0.27 -0.89 4.70
N ALA A 102 -0.07 -0.25 5.85
CA ALA A 102 -0.86 -0.55 7.05
C ALA A 102 -2.35 -0.28 6.80
N MET A 103 -2.69 0.84 6.15
CA MET A 103 -4.08 1.14 5.80
C MET A 103 -4.65 0.11 4.82
N LEU A 104 -3.88 -0.29 3.84
CA LEU A 104 -4.30 -1.28 2.86
C LEU A 104 -4.67 -2.60 3.54
N PHE A 105 -3.81 -3.09 4.41
CA PHE A 105 -4.05 -4.36 5.09
C PHE A 105 -5.13 -4.27 6.15
N ALA A 106 -5.26 -3.13 6.82
CA ALA A 106 -6.37 -2.91 7.75
C ALA A 106 -7.71 -2.94 7.00
N ALA A 107 -7.80 -2.24 5.88
CA ALA A 107 -9.00 -2.26 5.06
C ALA A 107 -9.30 -3.65 4.51
N SER A 108 -8.27 -4.43 4.20
CA SER A 108 -8.44 -5.76 3.63
C SER A 108 -9.16 -6.72 4.60
N SER A 109 -9.17 -6.42 5.89
CA SER A 109 -9.85 -7.25 6.89
C SER A 109 -11.37 -7.03 6.94
N ILE A 110 -11.88 -6.04 6.24
CA ILE A 110 -13.32 -5.77 6.15
C ILE A 110 -13.98 -6.80 5.22
N GLN A 111 -15.18 -7.21 5.58
CA GLN A 111 -15.94 -8.20 4.79
C GLN A 111 -17.02 -7.58 3.94
#